data_769eee6c91a9de319fe8076b33f2a043
#
_entry.id   769eee6c91a9de319fe8076b33f2a043
#
_cell.length_a   1.000
_cell.length_b   1.000
_cell.length_c   1.000
_cell.angle_alpha   90.00
_cell.angle_beta   90.00
_cell.angle_gamma   90.00
#
_symmetry.space_group_name_H-M   'P 1'
#
loop_
_entity.id
_entity.type
_entity.pdbx_description
1 polymer ?
#
loop_
_entity_poly.entity_id
_entity_poly.type
_entity_poly.pdbx_seq_one_letter_code
_entity_poly.pdbx_strand_id
1 'polypeptide(L)'
;KLAYETYGKLNNEKSNAILVCHAISGDSHVARHDKQDLPGWWDIMVGPGKSIDTDKYFVICSNVIGGCSGSTGPNSINPKTDKEFGSSFPVITVEDMVSAQKLLIDYFGIEKLLCVTGGSMGGFQSMQWAIQFPKKVESIIPIATSPRLTNQALAFDIVGRNAIKTDLNFKKGDYYQSNEKPEDGL
;
A
#
# COMPACT_ATOMS: atom_id res chain seq x y z
N LYS A 1 -9.15 -10.01 0.69
CA LYS A 1 -7.75 -10.49 0.76
C LYS A 1 -6.82 -9.29 0.83
N LEU A 2 -5.77 -9.36 1.68
CA LEU A 2 -4.70 -8.38 1.73
C LEU A 2 -3.38 -9.13 1.44
N ALA A 3 -2.67 -8.73 0.39
CA ALA A 3 -1.32 -9.21 0.11
C ALA A 3 -0.33 -8.43 0.98
N TYR A 4 0.69 -9.09 1.49
CA TYR A 4 1.71 -8.46 2.32
C TYR A 4 3.02 -9.26 2.26
N GLU A 5 4.11 -8.58 2.59
CA GLU A 5 5.41 -9.17 2.83
C GLU A 5 5.95 -8.74 4.19
N THR A 6 6.84 -9.54 4.74
CA THR A 6 7.47 -9.26 6.05
C THR A 6 8.96 -9.50 5.97
N TYR A 7 9.74 -8.71 6.72
CA TYR A 7 11.18 -8.78 6.76
C TYR A 7 11.65 -8.73 8.21
N GLY A 8 12.74 -9.44 8.51
CA GLY A 8 13.22 -9.56 9.89
C GLY A 8 12.37 -10.49 10.76
N LYS A 9 12.50 -10.37 12.05
CA LYS A 9 11.85 -11.26 13.02
C LYS A 9 11.09 -10.48 14.09
N LEU A 10 9.82 -10.82 14.28
CA LEU A 10 9.01 -10.28 15.38
C LEU A 10 9.55 -10.84 16.71
N ASN A 11 9.86 -9.94 17.67
CA ASN A 11 10.30 -10.35 19.00
C ASN A 11 9.14 -10.92 19.84
N ASN A 12 9.48 -11.56 20.95
CA ASN A 12 8.48 -12.23 21.81
C ASN A 12 7.47 -11.23 22.41
N GLU A 13 7.91 -10.01 22.69
CA GLU A 13 7.10 -8.91 23.24
C GLU A 13 6.28 -8.21 22.16
N LYS A 14 6.50 -8.56 20.87
CA LYS A 14 5.84 -7.94 19.70
C LYS A 14 5.96 -6.42 19.66
N SER A 15 7.07 -5.89 20.15
CA SER A 15 7.32 -4.46 20.33
C SER A 15 8.21 -3.83 19.28
N ASN A 16 8.78 -4.63 18.34
CA ASN A 16 9.73 -4.17 17.31
C ASN A 16 9.14 -4.05 15.90
N ALA A 17 7.82 -3.98 15.77
CA ALA A 17 7.15 -3.99 14.47
C ALA A 17 7.07 -2.59 13.86
N ILE A 18 7.46 -2.48 12.58
CA ILE A 18 7.35 -1.28 11.76
C ILE A 18 6.44 -1.59 10.56
N LEU A 19 5.43 -0.77 10.34
CA LEU A 19 4.59 -0.83 9.15
C LEU A 19 5.10 0.17 8.12
N VAL A 20 5.43 -0.33 6.92
CA VAL A 20 5.80 0.48 5.76
C VAL A 20 4.61 0.53 4.80
N CYS A 21 4.19 1.74 4.46
CA CYS A 21 3.08 2.02 3.56
C CYS A 21 3.61 2.50 2.20
N HIS A 22 3.28 1.81 1.13
CA HIS A 22 3.75 2.15 -0.22
C HIS A 22 3.02 3.36 -0.83
N ALA A 23 3.66 4.02 -1.79
CA ALA A 23 3.07 5.06 -2.62
C ALA A 23 2.11 4.46 -3.67
N ILE A 24 1.43 5.30 -4.45
CA ILE A 24 0.40 4.86 -5.41
C ILE A 24 0.92 3.83 -6.42
N SER A 25 2.17 3.92 -6.82
CA SER A 25 2.83 3.03 -7.78
C SER A 25 3.61 1.87 -7.14
N GLY A 26 3.58 1.75 -5.81
CA GLY A 26 4.27 0.69 -5.08
C GLY A 26 3.39 -0.53 -4.80
N ASP A 27 3.98 -1.49 -4.13
CA ASP A 27 3.33 -2.73 -3.68
C ASP A 27 3.92 -3.21 -2.34
N SER A 28 3.66 -4.46 -1.97
CA SER A 28 4.19 -5.04 -0.72
C SER A 28 5.69 -5.36 -0.76
N HIS A 29 6.30 -5.42 -1.95
CA HIS A 29 7.71 -5.79 -2.12
C HIS A 29 8.64 -4.60 -1.83
N VAL A 30 8.81 -4.28 -0.55
CA VAL A 30 9.60 -3.10 -0.11
C VAL A 30 11.10 -3.32 -0.20
N ALA A 31 11.57 -4.56 -0.03
CA ALA A 31 12.97 -4.94 -0.11
C ALA A 31 13.10 -6.38 -0.61
N ARG A 32 14.31 -6.77 -1.02
CA ARG A 32 14.59 -8.17 -1.35
C ARG A 32 14.65 -9.05 -0.11
N HIS A 33 14.21 -10.28 -0.23
CA HIS A 33 14.32 -11.28 0.83
C HIS A 33 15.72 -11.93 0.88
N ASP A 34 16.36 -12.10 -0.27
CA ASP A 34 17.70 -12.66 -0.41
C ASP A 34 18.43 -12.09 -1.64
N LYS A 35 19.61 -12.65 -1.96
CA LYS A 35 20.45 -12.18 -3.07
C LYS A 35 19.89 -12.52 -4.47
N GLN A 36 19.03 -13.49 -4.56
CA GLN A 36 18.39 -13.95 -5.81
C GLN A 36 17.11 -13.19 -6.12
N ASP A 37 16.53 -12.55 -5.10
CA ASP A 37 15.31 -11.77 -5.21
C ASP A 37 15.54 -10.43 -5.92
N LEU A 38 14.49 -9.92 -6.56
CA LEU A 38 14.53 -8.59 -7.19
C LEU A 38 14.61 -7.51 -6.10
N PRO A 39 15.24 -6.36 -6.38
CA PRO A 39 15.23 -5.24 -5.44
C PRO A 39 13.81 -4.74 -5.22
N GLY A 40 13.42 -4.59 -3.96
CA GLY A 40 12.18 -3.91 -3.62
C GLY A 40 12.28 -2.39 -3.85
N TRP A 41 11.14 -1.72 -3.88
CA TRP A 41 11.09 -0.28 -4.18
C TRP A 41 11.79 0.61 -3.13
N TRP A 42 12.05 0.11 -1.94
CA TRP A 42 12.81 0.79 -0.89
C TRP A 42 14.01 -0.03 -0.37
N ASP A 43 14.54 -0.87 -1.21
CA ASP A 43 15.65 -1.77 -0.88
C ASP A 43 16.86 -1.04 -0.26
N ILE A 44 17.06 0.23 -0.62
CA ILE A 44 18.13 1.05 -0.02
C ILE A 44 17.93 1.32 1.48
N MET A 45 16.69 1.34 1.95
CA MET A 45 16.34 1.68 3.33
C MET A 45 16.07 0.47 4.22
N VAL A 46 15.53 -0.62 3.66
CA VAL A 46 15.07 -1.79 4.40
C VAL A 46 16.02 -2.96 4.16
N GLY A 47 16.51 -3.58 5.23
CA GLY A 47 17.39 -4.74 5.18
C GLY A 47 18.39 -4.78 6.33
N PRO A 48 19.18 -5.85 6.45
CA PRO A 48 20.20 -6.00 7.48
C PRO A 48 21.21 -4.84 7.47
N GLY A 49 21.40 -4.19 8.62
CA GLY A 49 22.32 -3.06 8.78
C GLY A 49 21.94 -1.78 8.05
N LYS A 50 20.76 -1.69 7.43
CA LYS A 50 20.23 -0.48 6.78
C LYS A 50 19.48 0.42 7.78
N SER A 51 18.95 1.55 7.32
CA SER A 51 18.24 2.51 8.19
C SER A 51 17.02 1.89 8.89
N ILE A 52 16.28 1.03 8.20
CA ILE A 52 15.25 0.15 8.77
C ILE A 52 15.88 -1.25 8.84
N ASP A 53 16.63 -1.47 9.92
CA ASP A 53 17.48 -2.62 10.13
C ASP A 53 16.65 -3.87 10.46
N THR A 54 16.56 -4.82 9.53
CA THR A 54 15.78 -6.04 9.71
C THR A 54 16.40 -7.06 10.67
N ASP A 55 17.65 -6.85 11.12
CA ASP A 55 18.22 -7.61 12.24
C ASP A 55 17.61 -7.19 13.59
N LYS A 56 17.02 -5.98 13.66
CA LYS A 56 16.41 -5.42 14.87
C LYS A 56 14.89 -5.35 14.79
N TYR A 57 14.36 -5.00 13.62
CA TYR A 57 12.94 -4.69 13.42
C TYR A 57 12.24 -5.75 12.58
N PHE A 58 11.00 -5.99 12.93
CA PHE A 58 10.07 -6.75 12.10
C PHE A 58 9.30 -5.76 11.22
N VAL A 59 9.61 -5.76 9.94
CA VAL A 59 9.01 -4.86 8.96
C VAL A 59 7.85 -5.56 8.27
N ILE A 60 6.72 -4.88 8.17
CA ILE A 60 5.52 -5.33 7.46
C ILE A 60 5.24 -4.32 6.35
N CYS A 61 5.04 -4.77 5.13
CA CYS A 61 4.54 -3.97 4.03
C CYS A 61 3.36 -4.68 3.38
N SER A 62 2.20 -4.04 3.34
CA SER A 62 1.00 -4.60 2.69
C SER A 62 0.69 -3.85 1.40
N ASN A 63 0.26 -4.57 0.37
CA ASN A 63 -0.36 -3.95 -0.78
C ASN A 63 -1.77 -3.46 -0.41
N VAL A 64 -2.07 -2.20 -0.67
CA VAL A 64 -3.37 -1.60 -0.31
C VAL A 64 -4.55 -2.34 -0.97
N ILE A 65 -5.68 -2.38 -0.28
CA ILE A 65 -6.95 -2.81 -0.92
C ILE A 65 -7.32 -1.82 -2.02
N GLY A 66 -7.90 -2.30 -3.09
CA GLY A 66 -8.16 -1.49 -4.29
C GLY A 66 -6.97 -1.39 -5.24
N GLY A 67 -5.79 -1.90 -4.84
CA GLY A 67 -4.60 -2.00 -5.69
C GLY A 67 -4.61 -3.23 -6.60
N CYS A 68 -3.58 -3.35 -7.44
CA CYS A 68 -3.48 -4.41 -8.46
C CYS A 68 -2.45 -5.51 -8.15
N SER A 69 -1.70 -5.39 -7.04
CA SER A 69 -0.58 -6.28 -6.70
C SER A 69 -0.96 -7.28 -5.59
N GLY A 70 -2.01 -8.07 -5.84
CA GLY A 70 -2.37 -9.24 -5.01
C GLY A 70 -3.41 -9.01 -3.91
N SER A 71 -3.67 -7.79 -3.46
CA SER A 71 -4.81 -7.47 -2.60
C SER A 71 -6.11 -7.44 -3.40
N THR A 72 -7.25 -7.59 -2.70
CA THR A 72 -8.56 -7.44 -3.34
C THR A 72 -8.68 -6.06 -3.97
N GLY A 73 -8.96 -6.03 -5.25
CA GLY A 73 -9.06 -4.83 -6.08
C GLY A 73 -9.99 -5.04 -7.28
N PRO A 74 -10.04 -4.10 -8.24
CA PRO A 74 -10.93 -4.18 -9.40
C PRO A 74 -10.77 -5.43 -10.24
N ASN A 75 -9.57 -6.03 -10.29
CA ASN A 75 -9.29 -7.29 -10.99
C ASN A 75 -9.70 -8.55 -10.20
N SER A 76 -10.22 -8.40 -9.00
CA SER A 76 -10.70 -9.53 -8.20
C SER A 76 -12.09 -9.98 -8.67
N ILE A 77 -12.36 -11.28 -8.52
CA ILE A 77 -13.68 -11.83 -8.85
C ILE A 77 -14.72 -11.37 -7.83
N ASN A 78 -15.78 -10.78 -8.32
CA ASN A 78 -16.94 -10.42 -7.52
C ASN A 78 -17.79 -11.69 -7.26
N PRO A 79 -17.94 -12.13 -6.00
CA PRO A 79 -18.65 -13.36 -5.66
C PRO A 79 -20.15 -13.33 -5.98
N LYS A 80 -20.72 -12.17 -6.32
CA LYS A 80 -22.13 -12.04 -6.71
C LYS A 80 -22.35 -12.25 -8.20
N THR A 81 -21.34 -12.02 -9.03
CA THR A 81 -21.46 -12.04 -10.49
C THR A 81 -20.55 -13.06 -11.17
N ASP A 82 -19.60 -13.63 -10.41
CA ASP A 82 -18.55 -14.53 -10.89
C ASP A 82 -17.68 -13.92 -12.03
N LYS A 83 -17.56 -12.59 -12.03
CA LYS A 83 -16.74 -11.78 -12.94
C LYS A 83 -15.88 -10.82 -12.16
N GLU A 84 -14.85 -10.25 -12.79
CA GLU A 84 -14.08 -9.18 -12.19
C GLU A 84 -14.99 -8.02 -11.79
N PHE A 85 -14.62 -7.34 -10.69
CA PHE A 85 -15.35 -6.14 -10.26
C PHE A 85 -15.29 -5.04 -11.32
N GLY A 86 -14.14 -4.86 -11.97
CA GLY A 86 -13.92 -3.79 -12.92
C GLY A 86 -14.34 -2.43 -12.37
N SER A 87 -15.11 -1.68 -13.15
CA SER A 87 -15.64 -0.37 -12.79
C SER A 87 -16.66 -0.41 -11.63
N SER A 88 -17.18 -1.57 -11.27
CA SER A 88 -18.11 -1.73 -10.12
C SER A 88 -17.40 -1.89 -8.77
N PHE A 89 -16.06 -1.91 -8.75
CA PHE A 89 -15.32 -1.99 -7.50
C PHE A 89 -15.63 -0.75 -6.64
N PRO A 90 -15.87 -0.92 -5.32
CA PRO A 90 -16.21 0.20 -4.47
C PRO A 90 -15.06 1.22 -4.38
N VAL A 91 -15.42 2.48 -4.15
CA VAL A 91 -14.42 3.52 -3.85
C VAL A 91 -13.73 3.18 -2.53
N ILE A 92 -12.40 3.16 -2.55
CA ILE A 92 -11.57 2.90 -1.38
C ILE A 92 -10.97 4.21 -0.89
N THR A 93 -11.12 4.49 0.39
CA THR A 93 -10.54 5.65 1.06
C THR A 93 -9.24 5.29 1.78
N VAL A 94 -8.49 6.29 2.23
CA VAL A 94 -7.29 6.07 3.07
C VAL A 94 -7.67 5.40 4.39
N GLU A 95 -8.83 5.74 4.94
CA GLU A 95 -9.40 5.12 6.14
C GLU A 95 -9.66 3.62 5.96
N ASP A 96 -10.14 3.21 4.78
CA ASP A 96 -10.36 1.80 4.45
C ASP A 96 -9.03 1.05 4.33
N MET A 97 -8.02 1.66 3.69
CA MET A 97 -6.68 1.08 3.58
C MET A 97 -6.09 0.83 4.96
N VAL A 98 -6.15 1.82 5.85
CA VAL A 98 -5.65 1.74 7.23
C VAL A 98 -6.46 0.74 8.06
N SER A 99 -7.76 0.67 7.88
CA SER A 99 -8.62 -0.34 8.54
C SER A 99 -8.23 -1.77 8.12
N ALA A 100 -7.95 -1.98 6.84
CA ALA A 100 -7.48 -3.29 6.36
C ALA A 100 -6.08 -3.64 6.92
N GLN A 101 -5.16 -2.68 6.96
CA GLN A 101 -3.85 -2.85 7.58
C GLN A 101 -3.97 -3.17 9.07
N LYS A 102 -4.89 -2.53 9.78
CA LYS A 102 -5.14 -2.80 11.21
C LYS A 102 -5.55 -4.26 11.44
N LEU A 103 -6.38 -4.84 10.58
CA LEU A 103 -6.72 -6.25 10.67
C LEU A 103 -5.49 -7.17 10.48
N LEU A 104 -4.55 -6.78 9.61
CA LEU A 104 -3.29 -7.50 9.45
C LEU A 104 -2.41 -7.41 10.72
N ILE A 105 -2.32 -6.21 11.32
CA ILE A 105 -1.56 -6.01 12.55
C ILE A 105 -2.16 -6.82 13.71
N ASP A 106 -3.49 -6.89 13.82
CA ASP A 106 -4.18 -7.73 14.79
C ASP A 106 -3.94 -9.22 14.54
N TYR A 107 -3.90 -9.66 13.27
CA TYR A 107 -3.57 -11.05 12.91
C TYR A 107 -2.18 -11.48 13.43
N PHE A 108 -1.18 -10.58 13.39
CA PHE A 108 0.13 -10.81 14.02
C PHE A 108 0.08 -10.74 15.55
N GLY A 109 -1.03 -10.29 16.13
CA GLY A 109 -1.18 -10.06 17.56
C GLY A 109 -0.30 -8.92 18.07
N ILE A 110 -0.01 -7.93 17.22
CA ILE A 110 0.77 -6.74 17.57
C ILE A 110 -0.19 -5.73 18.19
N GLU A 111 0.02 -5.40 19.47
CA GLU A 111 -0.81 -4.42 20.16
C GLU A 111 -0.48 -3.00 19.75
N LYS A 112 0.80 -2.69 19.57
CA LYS A 112 1.30 -1.36 19.22
C LYS A 112 2.47 -1.44 18.25
N LEU A 113 2.36 -0.74 17.13
CA LEU A 113 3.44 -0.56 16.17
C LEU A 113 4.47 0.43 16.72
N LEU A 114 5.75 0.10 16.60
CA LEU A 114 6.84 1.01 16.92
C LEU A 114 6.83 2.24 16.01
N CYS A 115 6.59 2.00 14.72
CA CYS A 115 6.51 3.08 13.73
C CYS A 115 5.58 2.70 12.58
N VAL A 116 4.91 3.73 12.02
CA VAL A 116 4.27 3.65 10.71
C VAL A 116 4.93 4.68 9.81
N THR A 117 5.45 4.26 8.67
CA THR A 117 6.16 5.15 7.73
C THR A 117 5.74 4.92 6.30
N GLY A 118 5.86 5.94 5.47
CA GLY A 118 5.61 5.84 4.05
C GLY A 118 5.69 7.18 3.33
N GLY A 119 5.91 7.11 2.03
CA GLY A 119 6.02 8.28 1.16
C GLY A 119 4.75 8.55 0.37
N SER A 120 4.45 9.82 0.06
CA SER A 120 3.32 10.23 -0.76
C SER A 120 1.99 9.67 -0.22
N MET A 121 1.28 8.84 -0.96
CA MET A 121 0.08 8.14 -0.49
C MET A 121 0.35 7.28 0.75
N GLY A 122 1.55 6.70 0.89
CA GLY A 122 1.97 6.00 2.11
C GLY A 122 2.08 6.92 3.32
N GLY A 123 2.43 8.19 3.10
CA GLY A 123 2.43 9.21 4.14
C GLY A 123 1.02 9.59 4.60
N PHE A 124 0.02 9.63 3.70
CA PHE A 124 -1.38 9.77 4.08
C PHE A 124 -1.83 8.62 4.99
N GLN A 125 -1.46 7.38 4.64
CA GLN A 125 -1.76 6.21 5.45
C GLN A 125 -1.08 6.32 6.83
N SER A 126 0.18 6.76 6.90
CA SER A 126 0.90 6.94 8.17
C SER A 126 0.21 7.97 9.09
N MET A 127 -0.21 9.10 8.54
CA MET A 127 -0.98 10.11 9.30
C MET A 127 -2.35 9.57 9.72
N GLN A 128 -3.03 8.85 8.84
CA GLN A 128 -4.33 8.26 9.13
C GLN A 128 -4.26 7.20 10.25
N TRP A 129 -3.18 6.44 10.33
CA TRP A 129 -2.92 5.54 11.45
C TRP A 129 -2.90 6.27 12.79
N ALA A 130 -2.20 7.40 12.88
CA ALA A 130 -2.13 8.21 14.10
C ALA A 130 -3.49 8.83 14.48
N ILE A 131 -4.32 9.15 13.49
CA ILE A 131 -5.66 9.71 13.70
C ILE A 131 -6.65 8.60 14.13
N GLN A 132 -6.68 7.49 13.39
CA GLN A 132 -7.69 6.44 13.55
C GLN A 132 -7.36 5.50 14.71
N PHE A 133 -6.07 5.22 14.93
CA PHE A 133 -5.59 4.28 15.96
C PHE A 133 -4.45 4.85 16.81
N PRO A 134 -4.62 6.02 17.46
CA PRO A 134 -3.53 6.72 18.16
C PRO A 134 -2.88 5.90 19.30
N LYS A 135 -3.61 4.97 19.88
CA LYS A 135 -3.09 4.09 20.94
C LYS A 135 -2.31 2.89 20.39
N LYS A 136 -2.41 2.61 19.10
CA LYS A 136 -1.77 1.46 18.43
C LYS A 136 -0.47 1.84 17.70
N VAL A 137 -0.04 3.08 17.79
CA VAL A 137 1.16 3.59 17.11
C VAL A 137 2.00 4.38 18.10
N GLU A 138 3.30 4.07 18.18
CA GLU A 138 4.26 4.85 18.99
C GLU A 138 4.71 6.11 18.25
N SER A 139 5.04 5.96 16.97
CA SER A 139 5.54 7.05 16.13
C SER A 139 5.10 6.91 14.68
N ILE A 140 5.06 8.03 13.96
CA ILE A 140 4.86 8.05 12.52
C ILE A 140 5.97 8.84 11.84
N ILE A 141 6.35 8.41 10.63
CA ILE A 141 7.32 9.12 9.78
C ILE A 141 6.68 9.30 8.39
N PRO A 142 5.82 10.32 8.21
CA PRO A 142 5.25 10.64 6.89
C PRO A 142 6.31 11.37 6.04
N ILE A 143 6.54 10.91 4.81
CA ILE A 143 7.59 11.40 3.93
C ILE A 143 6.96 11.98 2.66
N ALA A 144 7.43 13.15 2.19
CA ALA A 144 7.00 13.76 0.93
C ALA A 144 5.46 13.79 0.77
N THR A 145 4.78 14.22 1.82
CA THR A 145 3.32 14.21 1.93
C THR A 145 2.85 15.45 2.70
N SER A 146 1.54 15.65 2.75
CA SER A 146 0.93 16.74 3.52
C SER A 146 -0.43 16.30 4.06
N PRO A 147 -0.95 16.92 5.13
CA PRO A 147 -2.27 16.56 5.66
C PRO A 147 -3.43 16.97 4.76
N ARG A 148 -3.17 17.76 3.74
CA ARG A 148 -4.15 18.22 2.76
C ARG A 148 -3.51 18.30 1.38
N LEU A 149 -4.20 17.74 0.38
CA LEU A 149 -3.77 17.86 -1.02
C LEU A 149 -3.81 19.34 -1.47
N THR A 150 -2.68 19.83 -2.00
CA THR A 150 -2.63 21.18 -2.56
C THR A 150 -3.35 21.25 -3.90
N ASN A 151 -3.78 22.44 -4.31
CA ASN A 151 -4.42 22.63 -5.62
C ASN A 151 -3.51 22.21 -6.78
N GLN A 152 -2.20 22.42 -6.66
CA GLN A 152 -1.21 21.99 -7.65
C GLN A 152 -1.13 20.46 -7.74
N ALA A 153 -1.03 19.77 -6.61
CA ALA A 153 -1.00 18.31 -6.58
C ALA A 153 -2.30 17.72 -7.15
N LEU A 154 -3.45 18.28 -6.77
CA LEU A 154 -4.75 17.88 -7.33
C LEU A 154 -4.81 18.07 -8.86
N ALA A 155 -4.22 19.15 -9.38
CA ALA A 155 -4.20 19.38 -10.82
C ALA A 155 -3.38 18.29 -11.55
N PHE A 156 -2.23 17.88 -11.02
CA PHE A 156 -1.46 16.76 -11.59
C PHE A 156 -2.22 15.44 -11.51
N ASP A 157 -2.89 15.15 -10.40
CA ASP A 157 -3.70 13.93 -10.25
C ASP A 157 -4.88 13.91 -11.25
N ILE A 158 -5.48 15.08 -11.54
CA ILE A 158 -6.54 15.21 -12.55
C ILE A 158 -6.00 14.93 -13.95
N VAL A 159 -4.81 15.45 -14.28
CA VAL A 159 -4.16 15.19 -15.58
C VAL A 159 -3.88 13.70 -15.76
N GLY A 160 -3.22 13.05 -14.79
CA GLY A 160 -2.93 11.61 -14.85
C GLY A 160 -4.19 10.76 -14.96
N ARG A 161 -5.21 11.05 -14.15
CA ARG A 161 -6.49 10.35 -14.21
C ARG A 161 -7.21 10.54 -15.55
N ASN A 162 -7.13 11.73 -16.14
CA ASN A 162 -7.73 11.98 -17.44
C ASN A 162 -6.96 11.26 -18.57
N ALA A 163 -5.64 11.20 -18.52
CA ALA A 163 -4.84 10.42 -19.45
C ALA A 163 -5.31 8.97 -19.51
N ILE A 164 -5.44 8.30 -18.35
CA ILE A 164 -5.97 6.94 -18.27
C ILE A 164 -7.39 6.84 -18.81
N LYS A 165 -8.29 7.76 -18.41
CA LYS A 165 -9.71 7.69 -18.80
C LYS A 165 -9.97 7.97 -20.27
N THR A 166 -9.08 8.69 -20.95
CA THR A 166 -9.18 8.99 -22.39
C THR A 166 -8.48 7.96 -23.26
N ASP A 167 -7.70 7.05 -22.68
CA ASP A 167 -7.16 5.90 -23.39
C ASP A 167 -8.30 5.03 -23.94
N LEU A 168 -8.25 4.69 -25.23
CA LEU A 168 -9.28 3.89 -25.89
C LEU A 168 -9.42 2.49 -25.29
N ASN A 169 -8.31 1.95 -24.78
CA ASN A 169 -8.26 0.62 -24.19
C ASN A 169 -8.73 0.58 -22.72
N PHE A 170 -8.93 1.75 -22.09
CA PHE A 170 -9.45 1.81 -20.72
C PHE A 170 -10.86 1.26 -20.60
N LYS A 171 -11.70 1.34 -21.64
CA LYS A 171 -13.06 0.76 -21.69
C LYS A 171 -13.90 1.08 -20.45
N LYS A 172 -13.76 2.32 -19.92
CA LYS A 172 -14.41 2.78 -18.69
C LYS A 172 -14.07 1.96 -17.44
N GLY A 173 -12.91 1.29 -17.43
CA GLY A 173 -12.45 0.43 -16.33
C GLY A 173 -12.73 -1.07 -16.52
N ASP A 174 -13.38 -1.47 -17.60
CA ASP A 174 -13.78 -2.87 -17.87
C ASP A 174 -12.89 -3.47 -18.97
N TYR A 175 -11.56 -3.44 -18.81
CA TYR A 175 -10.58 -3.93 -19.78
C TYR A 175 -9.97 -5.30 -19.43
N TYR A 176 -10.35 -5.90 -18.30
CA TYR A 176 -9.75 -7.15 -17.81
C TYR A 176 -9.97 -8.36 -18.73
N GLN A 177 -11.06 -8.37 -19.50
CA GLN A 177 -11.37 -9.39 -20.49
C GLN A 177 -10.73 -9.14 -21.87
N SER A 178 -9.97 -8.04 -22.01
CA SER A 178 -9.30 -7.65 -23.24
C SER A 178 -7.83 -8.04 -23.23
N ASN A 179 -7.27 -8.39 -24.39
CA ASN A 179 -5.82 -8.54 -24.55
C ASN A 179 -5.10 -7.19 -24.64
N GLU A 180 -5.85 -6.10 -24.80
CA GLU A 180 -5.34 -4.75 -24.88
C GLU A 180 -5.52 -4.04 -23.53
N LYS A 181 -4.48 -3.40 -23.04
CA LYS A 181 -4.47 -2.63 -21.80
C LYS A 181 -4.37 -1.13 -22.10
N PRO A 182 -4.80 -0.24 -21.21
CA PRO A 182 -4.70 1.21 -21.36
C PRO A 182 -3.26 1.70 -21.13
N GLU A 183 -2.32 1.27 -21.96
CA GLU A 183 -0.87 1.54 -21.79
C GLU A 183 -0.49 2.98 -22.19
N ASP A 184 -1.25 3.61 -23.08
CA ASP A 184 -1.00 5.00 -23.52
C ASP A 184 -1.40 6.01 -22.43
N GLY A 185 -2.26 5.64 -21.52
CA GLY A 185 -2.73 6.49 -20.41
C GLY A 185 -1.96 6.33 -19.10
N LEU A 186 -1.04 5.37 -19.03
CA LEU A 186 -0.31 5.01 -17.80
C LEU A 186 1.07 5.72 -17.69
#